data_2e3eabd3dc500ec7037808ec3d7124d8
#
_entry.id   2e3eabd3dc500ec7037808ec3d7124d8
#
_cell.length_a   1.000
_cell.length_b   1.000
_cell.length_c   1.000
_cell.angle_alpha   90.00
_cell.angle_beta   90.00
_cell.angle_gamma   90.00
#
_symmetry.space_group_name_H-M   'P 1'
#
loop_
_entity.id
_entity.type
_entity.pdbx_description
1 polymer ?
#
loop_
_entity_poly.entity_id
_entity_poly.type
_entity_poly.pdbx_seq_one_letter_code
_entity_poly.pdbx_strand_id
1 'polypeptide(L)'
;MRRALLAPVLFLFCVSMLPARAQSSADVEKAISDLEYKWAAGQKEGKPEVVAPLLADRFVNTDIDGKVSGKDALLADLKGGQWEQNGISDVKVIVFGHVAIATGAWAGKGVEGDGTKVDRRERWTDTWVRMPGGLWQCVASQQTATKL
;
A
#
# COMPACT_ATOMS: atom_id res chain seq x y z
N MET A 1 53.56 -54.29 -6.79
CA MET A 1 53.10 -52.85 -6.58
C MET A 1 51.93 -52.57 -7.50
N ARG A 2 50.69 -52.63 -6.95
CA ARG A 2 49.45 -52.32 -7.69
C ARG A 2 49.01 -50.90 -7.29
N ARG A 3 49.05 -49.98 -8.23
CA ARG A 3 48.54 -48.61 -8.07
C ARG A 3 47.02 -48.62 -8.32
N ALA A 4 46.22 -48.33 -7.29
CA ALA A 4 44.81 -48.12 -7.40
C ALA A 4 44.56 -46.68 -7.89
N LEU A 5 43.94 -46.55 -9.06
CA LEU A 5 43.42 -45.26 -9.57
C LEU A 5 42.06 -44.97 -8.94
N LEU A 6 42.01 -43.98 -8.06
CA LEU A 6 40.75 -43.41 -7.56
C LEU A 6 40.25 -42.42 -8.59
N ALA A 7 39.08 -42.73 -9.21
CA ALA A 7 38.36 -41.80 -10.06
C ALA A 7 37.51 -40.86 -9.17
N PRO A 8 37.53 -39.55 -9.40
CA PRO A 8 36.63 -38.66 -8.66
C PRO A 8 35.21 -38.74 -9.25
N VAL A 9 34.25 -39.09 -8.42
CA VAL A 9 32.81 -39.02 -8.73
C VAL A 9 32.37 -37.56 -8.59
N LEU A 10 32.16 -36.93 -9.72
CA LEU A 10 31.63 -35.57 -9.80
C LEU A 10 30.10 -35.61 -9.55
N PHE A 11 29.67 -35.24 -8.35
CA PHE A 11 28.25 -35.09 -8.02
C PHE A 11 27.71 -33.79 -8.66
N LEU A 12 27.00 -33.94 -9.77
CA LEU A 12 26.31 -32.83 -10.41
C LEU A 12 25.05 -32.48 -9.60
N PHE A 13 25.13 -31.42 -8.78
CA PHE A 13 23.99 -30.89 -8.06
C PHE A 13 23.08 -30.16 -9.06
N CYS A 14 22.04 -30.82 -9.57
CA CYS A 14 20.97 -30.18 -10.35
C CYS A 14 20.09 -29.38 -9.39
N VAL A 15 20.37 -28.08 -9.23
CA VAL A 15 19.46 -27.16 -8.55
C VAL A 15 18.25 -26.94 -9.46
N SER A 16 17.15 -27.62 -9.17
CA SER A 16 15.86 -27.40 -9.82
C SER A 16 15.37 -26.02 -9.43
N MET A 17 15.58 -25.01 -10.27
CA MET A 17 14.91 -23.72 -10.16
C MET A 17 13.42 -23.94 -10.45
N LEU A 18 12.61 -24.05 -9.40
CA LEU A 18 11.16 -23.96 -9.54
C LEU A 18 10.82 -22.56 -10.08
N PRO A 19 10.06 -22.45 -11.17
CA PRO A 19 9.64 -21.14 -11.65
C PRO A 19 8.83 -20.44 -10.57
N ALA A 20 9.28 -19.29 -10.11
CA ALA A 20 8.48 -18.42 -9.25
C ALA A 20 7.17 -18.12 -10.00
N ARG A 21 6.05 -18.64 -9.50
CA ARG A 21 4.75 -18.42 -10.10
C ARG A 21 4.47 -16.92 -10.09
N ALA A 22 4.41 -16.30 -11.26
CA ALA A 22 4.04 -14.90 -11.39
C ALA A 22 2.64 -14.74 -10.80
N GLN A 23 2.51 -13.80 -9.85
CA GLN A 23 1.23 -13.46 -9.24
C GLN A 23 0.28 -12.95 -10.33
N SER A 24 -0.95 -13.44 -10.39
CA SER A 24 -1.91 -12.96 -11.39
C SER A 24 -2.32 -11.51 -11.11
N SER A 25 -2.77 -10.78 -12.14
CA SER A 25 -3.28 -9.41 -11.94
C SER A 25 -4.43 -9.38 -10.94
N ALA A 26 -5.32 -10.36 -10.98
CA ALA A 26 -6.44 -10.46 -10.03
C ALA A 26 -5.97 -10.65 -8.57
N ASP A 27 -4.92 -11.45 -8.33
CA ASP A 27 -4.35 -11.59 -6.98
C ASP A 27 -3.74 -10.28 -6.49
N VAL A 28 -3.09 -9.52 -7.39
CA VAL A 28 -2.51 -8.21 -7.06
C VAL A 28 -3.60 -7.20 -6.80
N GLU A 29 -4.64 -7.13 -7.63
CA GLU A 29 -5.78 -6.23 -7.45
C GLU A 29 -6.44 -6.45 -6.08
N LYS A 30 -6.66 -7.71 -5.73
CA LYS A 30 -7.17 -8.06 -4.39
C LYS A 30 -6.22 -7.63 -3.28
N ALA A 31 -4.94 -7.91 -3.42
CA ALA A 31 -3.94 -7.56 -2.41
C ALA A 31 -3.87 -6.05 -2.17
N ILE A 32 -3.87 -5.22 -3.23
CA ILE A 32 -3.88 -3.76 -3.12
C ILE A 32 -5.20 -3.28 -2.49
N SER A 33 -6.34 -3.83 -2.90
CA SER A 33 -7.63 -3.50 -2.29
C SER A 33 -7.64 -3.79 -0.78
N ASP A 34 -7.10 -4.93 -0.35
CA ASP A 34 -6.97 -5.28 1.06
C ASP A 34 -6.06 -4.28 1.82
N LEU A 35 -4.99 -3.76 1.17
CA LEU A 35 -4.12 -2.72 1.74
C LEU A 35 -4.84 -1.37 1.90
N GLU A 36 -5.70 -0.99 0.94
CA GLU A 36 -6.55 0.21 1.04
C GLU A 36 -7.50 0.12 2.23
N TYR A 37 -8.20 -0.99 2.38
CA TYR A 37 -9.06 -1.20 3.55
C TYR A 37 -8.29 -1.22 4.87
N LYS A 38 -7.07 -1.77 4.88
CA LYS A 38 -6.20 -1.73 6.05
C LYS A 38 -5.78 -0.30 6.40
N TRP A 39 -5.47 0.52 5.40
CA TRP A 39 -5.17 1.95 5.60
C TRP A 39 -6.38 2.66 6.22
N ALA A 40 -7.55 2.53 5.61
CA ALA A 40 -8.78 3.14 6.11
C ALA A 40 -9.11 2.72 7.56
N ALA A 41 -8.89 1.45 7.90
CA ALA A 41 -9.06 0.97 9.27
C ALA A 41 -8.06 1.61 10.24
N GLY A 42 -6.77 1.69 9.87
CA GLY A 42 -5.75 2.35 10.68
C GLY A 42 -6.01 3.84 10.87
N GLN A 43 -6.51 4.52 9.83
CA GLN A 43 -6.93 5.92 9.91
C GLN A 43 -8.12 6.11 10.86
N LYS A 44 -9.15 5.29 10.74
CA LYS A 44 -10.32 5.33 11.62
C LYS A 44 -9.97 5.14 13.09
N GLU A 45 -9.01 4.25 13.35
CA GLU A 45 -8.59 3.90 14.72
C GLU A 45 -7.49 4.83 15.27
N GLY A 46 -7.00 5.80 14.47
CA GLY A 46 -5.91 6.68 14.85
C GLY A 46 -4.59 5.92 15.09
N LYS A 47 -4.34 4.86 14.31
CA LYS A 47 -3.19 3.96 14.45
C LYS A 47 -2.16 4.14 13.34
N PRO A 48 -1.27 5.15 13.43
CA PRO A 48 -0.25 5.37 12.41
C PRO A 48 0.69 4.19 12.21
N GLU A 49 0.91 3.35 13.22
CA GLU A 49 1.74 2.14 13.13
C GLU A 49 1.15 1.08 12.18
N VAL A 50 -0.15 1.09 11.94
CA VAL A 50 -0.82 0.22 10.97
C VAL A 50 -0.60 0.74 9.55
N VAL A 51 -0.59 2.08 9.37
CA VAL A 51 -0.49 2.75 8.07
C VAL A 51 0.96 2.92 7.62
N ALA A 52 1.88 3.19 8.54
CA ALA A 52 3.30 3.47 8.23
C ALA A 52 3.97 2.44 7.31
N PRO A 53 3.78 1.11 7.47
CA PRO A 53 4.39 0.12 6.58
C PRO A 53 3.81 0.12 5.15
N LEU A 54 2.61 0.68 4.97
CA LEU A 54 1.93 0.75 3.68
C LEU A 54 2.50 1.87 2.79
N LEU A 55 3.14 2.87 3.40
CA LEU A 55 3.68 4.04 2.73
C LEU A 55 5.18 3.88 2.46
N ALA A 56 5.60 4.22 1.24
CA ALA A 56 7.01 4.33 0.90
C ALA A 56 7.68 5.49 1.69
N ASP A 57 9.01 5.43 1.89
CA ASP A 57 9.73 6.48 2.60
C ASP A 57 9.63 7.85 1.91
N ARG A 58 9.53 7.84 0.57
CA ARG A 58 9.35 9.05 -0.25
C ARG A 58 7.90 9.23 -0.71
N PHE A 59 6.94 8.79 0.09
CA PHE A 59 5.53 8.96 -0.18
C PHE A 59 5.15 10.45 -0.31
N VAL A 60 4.26 10.74 -1.26
CA VAL A 60 3.73 12.09 -1.52
C VAL A 60 2.22 12.05 -1.39
N ASN A 61 1.67 12.93 -0.57
CA ASN A 61 0.24 13.17 -0.46
C ASN A 61 -0.12 14.55 -1.01
N THR A 62 -1.19 14.62 -1.79
CA THR A 62 -1.83 15.88 -2.16
C THR A 62 -3.26 15.84 -1.64
N ASP A 63 -3.56 16.70 -0.67
CA ASP A 63 -4.87 16.76 -0.05
C ASP A 63 -5.91 17.51 -0.90
N ILE A 64 -7.14 17.61 -0.39
CA ILE A 64 -8.27 18.25 -1.07
C ILE A 64 -8.07 19.73 -1.38
N ASP A 65 -7.19 20.41 -0.63
CA ASP A 65 -6.86 21.83 -0.79
C ASP A 65 -5.62 22.03 -1.67
N GLY A 66 -5.03 20.93 -2.18
CA GLY A 66 -3.83 20.95 -3.01
C GLY A 66 -2.54 21.08 -2.22
N LYS A 67 -2.57 20.98 -0.90
CA LYS A 67 -1.36 20.98 -0.08
C LYS A 67 -0.62 19.66 -0.25
N VAL A 68 0.67 19.76 -0.52
CA VAL A 68 1.55 18.59 -0.67
C VAL A 68 2.27 18.31 0.65
N SER A 69 2.23 17.06 1.08
CA SER A 69 2.89 16.58 2.30
C SER A 69 3.55 15.21 2.08
N GLY A 70 4.33 14.76 3.05
CA GLY A 70 4.98 13.45 3.02
C GLY A 70 4.42 12.51 4.09
N LYS A 71 5.06 11.33 4.17
CA LYS A 71 4.70 10.24 5.09
C LYS A 71 4.57 10.68 6.54
N ASP A 72 5.58 11.40 7.05
CA ASP A 72 5.61 11.78 8.47
C ASP A 72 4.46 12.72 8.85
N ALA A 73 4.13 13.67 7.97
CA ALA A 73 3.02 14.58 8.18
C ALA A 73 1.69 13.83 8.18
N LEU A 74 1.46 12.95 7.20
CA LEU A 74 0.25 12.12 7.14
C LEU A 74 0.10 11.25 8.41
N LEU A 75 1.18 10.61 8.85
CA LEU A 75 1.14 9.76 10.06
C LEU A 75 0.93 10.58 11.34
N ALA A 76 1.40 11.82 11.39
CA ALA A 76 1.14 12.73 12.50
C ALA A 76 -0.34 13.13 12.56
N ASP A 77 -0.95 13.43 11.40
CA ASP A 77 -2.36 13.81 11.29
C ASP A 77 -3.33 12.67 11.66
N LEU A 78 -2.90 11.41 11.53
CA LEU A 78 -3.69 10.25 11.96
C LEU A 78 -3.82 10.17 13.49
N LYS A 79 -2.85 10.72 14.25
CA LYS A 79 -2.88 10.66 15.70
C LYS A 79 -3.92 11.64 16.25
N GLY A 80 -4.81 11.14 17.10
CA GLY A 80 -5.78 11.98 17.79
C GLY A 80 -7.06 12.25 17.01
N GLY A 81 -7.18 11.76 15.79
CA GLY A 81 -8.43 11.83 15.05
C GLY A 81 -9.56 11.06 15.76
N GLN A 82 -10.75 11.66 15.81
CA GLN A 82 -11.95 11.07 16.40
C GLN A 82 -13.04 11.02 15.33
N TRP A 83 -13.47 9.83 14.98
CA TRP A 83 -14.35 9.59 13.87
C TRP A 83 -15.69 8.97 14.28
N GLU A 84 -16.79 9.66 13.96
CA GLU A 84 -18.13 9.06 13.96
C GLU A 84 -18.30 8.14 12.75
N GLN A 85 -17.83 8.59 11.60
CA GLN A 85 -17.78 7.86 10.34
C GLN A 85 -16.41 8.05 9.70
N ASN A 86 -15.79 6.97 9.24
CA ASN A 86 -14.59 6.97 8.42
C ASN A 86 -14.55 5.66 7.66
N GLY A 87 -14.55 5.72 6.34
CA GLY A 87 -14.53 4.52 5.54
C GLY A 87 -14.41 4.79 4.06
N ILE A 88 -13.97 3.76 3.35
CA ILE A 88 -13.82 3.76 1.89
C ILE A 88 -14.86 2.86 1.22
N SER A 89 -15.16 3.17 -0.03
CA SER A 89 -16.04 2.39 -0.90
C SER A 89 -15.60 2.52 -2.36
N ASP A 90 -16.23 1.77 -3.25
CA ASP A 90 -15.96 1.81 -4.70
C ASP A 90 -14.49 1.62 -5.08
N VAL A 91 -13.76 0.83 -4.30
CA VAL A 91 -12.35 0.55 -4.56
C VAL A 91 -12.19 -0.21 -5.87
N LYS A 92 -11.39 0.35 -6.77
CA LYS A 92 -11.00 -0.26 -8.04
C LYS A 92 -9.50 -0.18 -8.19
N VAL A 93 -8.89 -1.28 -8.63
CA VAL A 93 -7.45 -1.38 -8.82
C VAL A 93 -7.16 -1.79 -10.26
N ILE A 94 -6.18 -1.15 -10.89
CA ILE A 94 -5.67 -1.52 -12.21
C ILE A 94 -4.16 -1.74 -12.08
N VAL A 95 -3.68 -2.88 -12.57
CA VAL A 95 -2.28 -3.32 -12.43
C VAL A 95 -1.51 -3.12 -13.73
N PHE A 96 -0.34 -2.49 -13.63
CA PHE A 96 0.61 -2.25 -14.71
C PHE A 96 1.99 -2.84 -14.34
N GLY A 97 2.11 -4.16 -14.32
CA GLY A 97 3.34 -4.85 -13.94
C GLY A 97 3.71 -4.63 -12.46
N HIS A 98 4.69 -3.78 -12.20
CA HIS A 98 5.13 -3.43 -10.84
C HIS A 98 4.46 -2.16 -10.27
N VAL A 99 3.50 -1.60 -10.99
CA VAL A 99 2.72 -0.44 -10.56
C VAL A 99 1.25 -0.81 -10.54
N ALA A 100 0.51 -0.32 -9.56
CA ALA A 100 -0.95 -0.40 -9.54
C ALA A 100 -1.52 0.98 -9.22
N ILE A 101 -2.65 1.30 -9.84
CA ILE A 101 -3.44 2.48 -9.54
C ILE A 101 -4.71 2.01 -8.84
N ALA A 102 -4.90 2.47 -7.62
CA ALA A 102 -6.12 2.28 -6.87
C ALA A 102 -6.94 3.57 -6.86
N THR A 103 -8.24 3.45 -6.99
CA THR A 103 -9.18 4.58 -6.87
C THR A 103 -10.35 4.18 -6.01
N GLY A 104 -10.95 5.14 -5.33
CA GLY A 104 -12.13 4.87 -4.52
C GLY A 104 -12.84 6.14 -4.08
N ALA A 105 -13.82 5.97 -3.22
CA ALA A 105 -14.49 7.02 -2.50
C ALA A 105 -14.17 6.90 -1.01
N TRP A 106 -14.06 8.03 -0.35
CA TRP A 106 -13.96 8.11 1.11
C TRP A 106 -15.10 8.98 1.64
N ALA A 107 -15.63 8.61 2.79
CA ALA A 107 -16.58 9.42 3.54
C ALA A 107 -16.15 9.47 4.99
N GLY A 108 -16.03 10.68 5.53
CA GLY A 108 -15.63 10.93 6.90
C GLY A 108 -16.48 11.97 7.58
N LYS A 109 -16.79 11.70 8.85
CA LYS A 109 -17.39 12.66 9.78
C LYS A 109 -16.73 12.53 11.14
N GLY A 110 -16.22 13.62 11.65
CA GLY A 110 -15.47 13.60 12.90
C GLY A 110 -14.52 14.78 13.06
N VAL A 111 -13.38 14.54 13.69
CA VAL A 111 -12.33 15.52 13.94
C VAL A 111 -10.99 14.89 13.57
N GLU A 112 -10.20 15.58 12.76
CA GLU A 112 -8.82 15.19 12.44
C GLU A 112 -7.87 15.42 13.63
N GLY A 113 -6.66 14.88 13.56
CA GLY A 113 -5.68 14.98 14.63
C GLY A 113 -5.25 16.40 14.98
N ASP A 114 -5.35 17.33 14.05
CA ASP A 114 -5.09 18.77 14.25
C ASP A 114 -6.29 19.54 14.81
N GLY A 115 -7.42 18.89 15.06
CA GLY A 115 -8.66 19.48 15.57
C GLY A 115 -9.63 19.97 14.48
N THR A 116 -9.30 19.80 13.21
CA THR A 116 -10.17 20.18 12.09
C THR A 116 -11.43 19.32 12.07
N LYS A 117 -12.61 19.96 12.05
CA LYS A 117 -13.89 19.26 11.91
C LYS A 117 -14.10 18.82 10.46
N VAL A 118 -14.50 17.60 10.29
CA VAL A 118 -14.73 16.97 8.99
C VAL A 118 -16.17 16.47 8.91
N ASP A 119 -16.85 16.79 7.81
CA ASP A 119 -18.08 16.15 7.34
C ASP A 119 -18.09 16.28 5.81
N ARG A 120 -17.40 15.34 5.14
CA ARG A 120 -17.19 15.43 3.69
C ARG A 120 -17.04 14.08 3.03
N ARG A 121 -17.15 14.09 1.71
CA ARG A 121 -16.84 12.98 0.82
C ARG A 121 -15.76 13.37 -0.17
N GLU A 122 -14.95 12.39 -0.54
CA GLU A 122 -13.83 12.56 -1.44
C GLU A 122 -13.76 11.42 -2.44
N ARG A 123 -13.13 11.71 -3.58
CA ARG A 123 -12.54 10.68 -4.45
C ARG A 123 -11.04 10.72 -4.25
N TRP A 124 -10.44 9.55 -4.27
CA TRP A 124 -9.00 9.43 -4.13
C TRP A 124 -8.41 8.58 -5.24
N THR A 125 -7.12 8.78 -5.49
CA THR A 125 -6.31 8.01 -6.42
C THR A 125 -4.96 7.77 -5.78
N ASP A 126 -4.61 6.50 -5.62
CA ASP A 126 -3.37 6.06 -5.00
C ASP A 126 -2.52 5.28 -5.99
N THR A 127 -1.23 5.56 -5.98
CA THR A 127 -0.24 4.86 -6.79
C THR A 127 0.56 3.93 -5.90
N TRP A 128 0.47 2.64 -6.19
CA TRP A 128 1.19 1.57 -5.50
C TRP A 128 2.32 1.05 -6.37
N VAL A 129 3.47 0.80 -5.75
CA VAL A 129 4.66 0.23 -6.41
C VAL A 129 5.11 -1.01 -5.67
N ARG A 130 5.43 -2.05 -6.43
CA ARG A 130 6.05 -3.25 -5.88
C ARG A 130 7.54 -2.99 -5.65
N MET A 131 7.91 -2.84 -4.39
CA MET A 131 9.28 -2.53 -3.96
C MET A 131 10.22 -3.73 -4.16
N PRO A 132 11.55 -3.50 -4.18
CA PRO A 132 12.53 -4.57 -4.04
C PRO A 132 12.20 -5.42 -2.80
N GLY A 133 12.15 -6.76 -2.95
CA GLY A 133 11.65 -7.65 -1.89
C GLY A 133 10.19 -8.03 -2.01
N GLY A 134 9.44 -7.43 -2.96
CA GLY A 134 8.09 -7.88 -3.36
C GLY A 134 6.93 -7.26 -2.60
N LEU A 135 7.19 -6.40 -1.61
CA LEU A 135 6.14 -5.67 -0.88
C LEU A 135 5.56 -4.55 -1.74
N TRP A 136 4.25 -4.38 -1.67
CA TRP A 136 3.57 -3.23 -2.25
C TRP A 136 3.54 -2.06 -1.27
N GLN A 137 3.94 -0.88 -1.73
CA GLN A 137 3.84 0.36 -0.96
C GLN A 137 3.23 1.46 -1.80
N CYS A 138 2.39 2.27 -1.18
CA CYS A 138 1.86 3.49 -1.79
C CYS A 138 2.96 4.54 -1.86
N VAL A 139 3.17 5.09 -3.05
CA VAL A 139 4.18 6.14 -3.32
C VAL A 139 3.56 7.51 -3.50
N ALA A 140 2.29 7.56 -3.91
CA ALA A 140 1.56 8.82 -4.06
C ALA A 140 0.08 8.61 -3.78
N SER A 141 -0.54 9.58 -3.14
CA SER A 141 -1.97 9.67 -2.90
C SER A 141 -2.46 11.07 -3.26
N GLN A 142 -3.64 11.16 -3.84
CA GLN A 142 -4.31 12.41 -4.12
C GLN A 142 -5.79 12.30 -3.80
N GLN A 143 -6.32 13.33 -3.14
CA GLN A 143 -7.72 13.45 -2.81
C GLN A 143 -8.37 14.63 -3.56
N THR A 144 -9.65 14.48 -3.83
CA THR A 144 -10.48 15.53 -4.44
C THR A 144 -11.84 15.53 -3.74
N ALA A 145 -12.23 16.67 -3.20
CA ALA A 145 -13.54 16.82 -2.60
C ALA A 145 -14.65 16.59 -3.64
N THR A 146 -15.68 15.84 -3.25
CA THR A 146 -16.87 15.66 -4.08
C THR A 146 -18.00 16.54 -3.58
N LYS A 147 -18.82 17.04 -4.50
CA LYS A 147 -20.08 17.70 -4.11
C LYS A 147 -21.00 16.66 -3.47
N LEU A 148 -21.58 17.02 -2.34
CA LEU A 148 -22.64 16.26 -1.69
C LEU A 148 -23.89 16.23 -2.57
#